data_f25863d5782517fa96baf7e92fe1594c
#
_entry.id   f25863d5782517fa96baf7e92fe1594c
#
_cell.length_a   1.000
_cell.length_b   1.000
_cell.length_c   1.000
_cell.angle_alpha   90.00
_cell.angle_beta   90.00
_cell.angle_gamma   90.00
#
_symmetry.space_group_name_H-M   'P 1'
#
loop_
_entity.id
_entity.type
_entity.pdbx_description
1 polymer ?
#
loop_
_entity_poly.entity_id
_entity_poly.type
_entity_poly.pdbx_seq_one_letter_code
_entity_poly.pdbx_strand_id
1 'polypeptide(L)'
;MTSLNQALIQNSYINSFSQARSLKRHHHFYLGPTNSGKTHHALIALQQAKSGVYLAPLRLLAMEIRDRLVAAGVPCNLITGEERILMPGAQHTASTIEMMNPSNLVEVAVIDEIQMLQDPDRGSAWTAALVGAPARQVFVCGSNAVTGPCIAVIEYMQETHEISLLARKTPLILEETSICGKRYSRQKLKPKLQKGDAIIAFSRKDVLTFSARFRQWGFSVATIYGALSPEVRRTESERFCSGAADILVATDAIGMGLNLPIRRIIFSNIHKFDGVASRHLNATEVRQIGGRAGRYGIYDTGYISVFENDEFIHVAHMLSTDDTADLKKLPITINFKQIDEISQKLHTRKIAEVLTYHQQRSRIDASLFTHASLNSQVTQAILVDEHAPNMALKDKYIFVCAPISLNVAFEKDYYLLCL
;
A
#
# COMPACT_ATOMS: atom_id res chain seq x y z
N MET A 1 -24.94 26.80 24.43
CA MET A 1 -24.26 25.49 24.55
C MET A 1 -24.05 24.77 23.21
N THR A 2 -24.71 25.14 22.12
CA THR A 2 -24.63 24.45 20.82
C THR A 2 -23.38 24.81 19.97
N SER A 3 -22.85 26.04 20.08
CA SER A 3 -21.71 26.48 19.24
C SER A 3 -20.35 25.98 19.74
N LEU A 4 -20.13 25.89 21.05
CA LEU A 4 -18.88 25.38 21.62
C LEU A 4 -18.71 23.87 21.37
N ASN A 5 -19.79 23.08 21.44
CA ASN A 5 -19.78 21.66 21.10
C ASN A 5 -19.56 21.40 19.61
N GLN A 6 -19.96 22.32 18.73
CA GLN A 6 -19.73 22.21 17.30
C GLN A 6 -18.24 22.42 16.92
N ALA A 7 -17.59 23.42 17.53
CA ALA A 7 -16.17 23.71 17.28
C ALA A 7 -15.22 22.62 17.83
N LEU A 8 -15.57 22.01 18.97
CA LEU A 8 -14.80 20.91 19.58
C LEU A 8 -14.86 19.60 18.76
N ILE A 9 -15.93 19.37 18.03
CA ILE A 9 -16.11 18.15 17.22
C ILE A 9 -15.47 18.32 15.83
N GLN A 10 -15.47 19.51 15.25
CA GLN A 10 -14.93 19.77 13.91
C GLN A 10 -13.41 19.59 13.79
N ASN A 11 -12.65 19.81 14.86
CA ASN A 11 -11.19 19.67 14.87
C ASN A 11 -10.70 18.39 15.56
N SER A 12 -11.59 17.47 15.93
CA SER A 12 -11.23 16.34 16.79
C SER A 12 -10.25 15.36 16.12
N TYR A 13 -10.37 15.08 14.81
CA TYR A 13 -9.50 14.14 14.13
C TYR A 13 -8.04 14.64 14.05
N ILE A 14 -7.82 15.82 13.50
CA ILE A 14 -6.48 16.42 13.39
C ILE A 14 -5.84 16.61 14.76
N ASN A 15 -6.61 17.12 15.74
CA ASN A 15 -6.13 17.39 17.09
C ASN A 15 -5.87 16.11 17.92
N SER A 16 -6.39 14.97 17.50
CA SER A 16 -6.07 13.68 18.13
C SER A 16 -4.58 13.30 18.01
N PHE A 17 -3.87 13.89 17.03
CA PHE A 17 -2.43 13.70 16.81
C PHE A 17 -1.60 14.79 17.51
N SER A 18 -1.69 14.86 18.82
CA SER A 18 -1.10 15.94 19.65
C SER A 18 0.40 16.13 19.45
N GLN A 19 1.16 15.04 19.27
CA GLN A 19 2.61 15.12 19.04
C GLN A 19 2.93 15.77 17.69
N ALA A 20 2.23 15.39 16.62
CA ALA A 20 2.41 16.02 15.33
C ALA A 20 2.00 17.51 15.36
N ARG A 21 0.93 17.87 16.10
CA ARG A 21 0.46 19.26 16.24
C ARG A 21 1.42 20.12 17.08
N SER A 22 2.28 19.53 17.93
CA SER A 22 3.29 20.28 18.68
C SER A 22 4.52 20.66 17.85
N LEU A 23 4.64 20.15 16.63
CA LEU A 23 5.78 20.38 15.73
C LEU A 23 5.43 21.40 14.64
N LYS A 24 6.45 22.16 14.21
CA LYS A 24 6.42 22.83 12.90
C LYS A 24 6.87 21.79 11.87
N ARG A 25 5.94 21.30 11.08
CA ARG A 25 6.17 20.25 10.10
C ARG A 25 6.35 20.85 8.70
N HIS A 26 7.23 20.22 7.90
CA HIS A 26 7.40 20.52 6.49
C HIS A 26 7.24 19.25 5.66
N HIS A 27 6.48 19.33 4.57
CA HIS A 27 6.15 18.18 3.72
C HIS A 27 6.87 18.29 2.38
N HIS A 28 7.66 17.25 2.05
CA HIS A 28 8.35 17.13 0.77
C HIS A 28 7.64 16.08 -0.08
N PHE A 29 6.95 16.51 -1.13
CA PHE A 29 6.29 15.62 -2.07
C PHE A 29 7.24 15.24 -3.19
N TYR A 30 7.63 13.98 -3.28
CA TYR A 30 8.30 13.39 -4.42
C TYR A 30 7.30 12.58 -5.24
N LEU A 31 6.82 13.16 -6.32
CA LEU A 31 5.72 12.62 -7.11
C LEU A 31 6.21 12.23 -8.51
N GLY A 32 5.69 11.14 -9.03
CA GLY A 32 6.04 10.68 -10.36
C GLY A 32 5.72 9.20 -10.59
N PRO A 33 5.92 8.72 -11.81
CA PRO A 33 5.66 7.34 -12.16
C PRO A 33 6.60 6.37 -11.44
N THR A 34 6.32 5.10 -11.55
CA THR A 34 7.23 4.04 -11.10
C THR A 34 8.60 4.21 -11.77
N ASN A 35 9.68 3.93 -11.04
CA ASN A 35 11.05 4.05 -11.55
C ASN A 35 11.53 5.49 -11.84
N SER A 36 10.96 6.48 -11.13
CA SER A 36 11.40 7.89 -11.18
C SER A 36 12.46 8.24 -10.12
N GLY A 37 12.68 7.37 -9.12
CA GLY A 37 13.63 7.61 -8.03
C GLY A 37 13.05 8.31 -6.80
N LYS A 38 11.74 8.55 -6.73
CA LYS A 38 11.07 9.23 -5.61
C LYS A 38 11.41 8.64 -4.23
N THR A 39 11.26 7.33 -4.06
CA THR A 39 11.58 6.64 -2.80
C THR A 39 13.08 6.70 -2.47
N HIS A 40 13.96 6.72 -3.49
CA HIS A 40 15.40 6.84 -3.30
C HIS A 40 15.79 8.18 -2.66
N HIS A 41 15.22 9.30 -3.11
CA HIS A 41 15.47 10.62 -2.52
C HIS A 41 15.01 10.70 -1.06
N ALA A 42 13.81 10.18 -0.76
CA ALA A 42 13.31 10.12 0.60
C ALA A 42 14.15 9.23 1.51
N LEU A 43 14.68 8.11 0.99
CA LEU A 43 15.56 7.22 1.76
C LEU A 43 16.92 7.84 2.07
N ILE A 44 17.48 8.68 1.20
CA ILE A 44 18.72 9.41 1.50
C ILE A 44 18.48 10.34 2.70
N ALA A 45 17.38 11.09 2.70
CA ALA A 45 17.03 11.96 3.82
C ALA A 45 16.82 11.16 5.12
N LEU A 46 16.13 10.02 5.02
CA LEU A 46 15.90 9.13 6.16
C LEU A 46 17.22 8.57 6.73
N GLN A 47 18.15 8.15 5.87
CA GLN A 47 19.46 7.64 6.26
C GLN A 47 20.33 8.66 6.99
N GLN A 48 20.25 9.93 6.58
CA GLN A 48 21.04 11.03 7.13
C GLN A 48 20.46 11.60 8.43
N ALA A 49 19.20 11.31 8.72
CA ALA A 49 18.53 11.77 9.92
C ALA A 49 19.02 11.06 11.16
N LYS A 50 18.96 11.74 12.33
CA LYS A 50 19.28 11.14 13.63
C LYS A 50 18.24 10.12 14.08
N SER A 51 16.99 10.30 13.66
CA SER A 51 15.88 9.38 13.94
C SER A 51 14.86 9.44 12.82
N GLY A 52 14.20 8.32 12.55
CA GLY A 52 13.22 8.34 11.47
C GLY A 52 12.29 7.15 11.40
N VAL A 53 11.23 7.31 10.62
CA VAL A 53 10.28 6.24 10.34
C VAL A 53 10.00 6.14 8.84
N TYR A 54 10.02 4.93 8.33
CA TYR A 54 9.54 4.60 6.98
C TYR A 54 8.22 3.85 7.07
N LEU A 55 7.19 4.40 6.45
CA LEU A 55 5.83 3.87 6.45
C LEU A 55 5.52 3.25 5.09
N ALA A 56 5.52 1.92 5.07
CA ALA A 56 5.40 1.11 3.87
C ALA A 56 3.95 0.68 3.60
N PRO A 57 3.54 0.55 2.35
CA PRO A 57 2.25 -0.03 1.98
C PRO A 57 2.16 -1.53 2.27
N LEU A 58 3.30 -2.22 2.30
CA LEU A 58 3.40 -3.67 2.45
C LEU A 58 4.52 -4.06 3.40
N ARG A 59 4.31 -5.15 4.14
CA ARG A 59 5.28 -5.76 5.03
C ARG A 59 6.64 -6.02 4.36
N LEU A 60 6.63 -6.60 3.17
CA LEU A 60 7.88 -6.90 2.45
C LEU A 60 8.69 -5.66 2.11
N LEU A 61 8.03 -4.56 1.76
CA LEU A 61 8.72 -3.31 1.52
C LEU A 61 9.32 -2.74 2.81
N ALA A 62 8.60 -2.83 3.93
CA ALA A 62 9.15 -2.46 5.24
C ALA A 62 10.40 -3.27 5.57
N MET A 63 10.39 -4.59 5.33
CA MET A 63 11.56 -5.47 5.50
C MET A 63 12.72 -5.08 4.59
N GLU A 64 12.46 -4.88 3.28
CA GLU A 64 13.49 -4.47 2.32
C GLU A 64 14.15 -3.14 2.73
N ILE A 65 13.35 -2.16 3.14
CA ILE A 65 13.88 -0.86 3.57
C ILE A 65 14.68 -0.99 4.87
N ARG A 66 14.19 -1.75 5.84
CA ARG A 66 14.95 -2.05 7.05
C ARG A 66 16.30 -2.68 6.73
N ASP A 67 16.34 -3.70 5.87
CA ASP A 67 17.56 -4.38 5.50
C ASP A 67 18.53 -3.45 4.75
N ARG A 68 18.02 -2.57 3.89
CA ARG A 68 18.82 -1.52 3.21
C ARG A 68 19.42 -0.52 4.19
N LEU A 69 18.64 -0.05 5.18
CA LEU A 69 19.14 0.87 6.21
C LEU A 69 20.24 0.21 7.05
N VAL A 70 20.01 -1.03 7.47
CA VAL A 70 21.01 -1.81 8.25
C VAL A 70 22.28 -2.06 7.42
N ALA A 71 22.15 -2.44 6.14
CA ALA A 71 23.29 -2.61 5.25
C ALA A 71 24.08 -1.30 5.03
N ALA A 72 23.42 -0.16 5.14
CA ALA A 72 24.06 1.16 5.10
C ALA A 72 24.60 1.64 6.46
N GLY A 73 24.59 0.79 7.48
CA GLY A 73 25.11 1.12 8.82
C GLY A 73 24.11 1.87 9.72
N VAL A 74 22.84 1.97 9.34
CA VAL A 74 21.80 2.63 10.14
C VAL A 74 20.96 1.57 10.87
N PRO A 75 21.12 1.42 12.22
CA PRO A 75 20.30 0.50 12.98
C PRO A 75 18.81 0.82 12.85
N CYS A 76 18.01 -0.18 12.46
CA CYS A 76 16.62 0.02 12.14
C CYS A 76 15.73 -1.11 12.67
N ASN A 77 14.67 -0.75 13.39
CA ASN A 77 13.62 -1.66 13.84
C ASN A 77 12.70 -2.05 12.65
N LEU A 78 12.06 -3.22 12.76
CA LEU A 78 10.94 -3.61 11.90
C LEU A 78 9.69 -3.76 12.76
N ILE A 79 8.59 -3.10 12.36
CA ILE A 79 7.29 -3.23 13.04
C ILE A 79 6.21 -3.42 11.98
N THR A 80 5.63 -4.60 11.96
CA THR A 80 4.51 -4.94 11.08
C THR A 80 3.38 -5.56 11.90
N GLY A 81 2.24 -5.83 11.29
CA GLY A 81 1.14 -6.53 11.97
C GLY A 81 1.49 -7.94 12.48
N GLU A 82 2.51 -8.58 11.90
CA GLU A 82 2.89 -9.97 12.22
C GLU A 82 4.26 -10.07 12.88
N GLU A 83 5.14 -9.06 12.73
CA GLU A 83 6.52 -9.12 13.20
C GLU A 83 6.93 -7.84 13.91
N ARG A 84 7.70 -8.04 14.98
CA ARG A 84 8.35 -6.94 15.71
C ARG A 84 9.81 -7.32 15.97
N ILE A 85 10.72 -6.77 15.17
CA ILE A 85 12.16 -6.99 15.30
C ILE A 85 12.77 -5.69 15.82
N LEU A 86 13.24 -5.69 17.04
CA LEU A 86 13.89 -4.54 17.66
C LEU A 86 15.42 -4.73 17.63
N MET A 87 16.11 -3.68 17.22
CA MET A 87 17.57 -3.63 17.17
C MET A 87 18.11 -2.70 18.25
N PRO A 88 19.08 -3.13 19.07
CA PRO A 88 19.65 -2.28 20.12
C PRO A 88 20.17 -0.95 19.57
N GLY A 89 19.82 0.16 20.20
CA GLY A 89 20.24 1.50 19.81
C GLY A 89 19.57 2.07 18.57
N ALA A 90 18.64 1.36 17.93
CA ALA A 90 17.98 1.84 16.73
C ALA A 90 17.06 3.04 17.03
N GLN A 91 17.32 4.14 16.32
CA GLN A 91 16.48 5.34 16.28
C GLN A 91 15.59 5.39 15.03
N HIS A 92 15.76 4.42 14.11
CA HIS A 92 14.98 4.29 12.90
C HIS A 92 14.05 3.08 13.00
N THR A 93 12.89 3.21 12.35
CA THR A 93 11.89 2.14 12.26
C THR A 93 11.35 2.06 10.84
N ALA A 94 11.37 0.89 10.24
CA ALA A 94 10.58 0.57 9.07
C ALA A 94 9.32 -0.16 9.52
N SER A 95 8.15 0.30 9.10
CA SER A 95 6.88 -0.31 9.50
C SER A 95 5.86 -0.31 8.36
N THR A 96 4.84 -1.15 8.47
CA THR A 96 3.65 -0.96 7.66
C THR A 96 2.91 0.29 8.15
N ILE A 97 2.18 0.94 7.25
CA ILE A 97 1.60 2.26 7.52
C ILE A 97 0.61 2.25 8.68
N GLU A 98 -0.13 1.16 8.85
CA GLU A 98 -1.08 0.96 9.94
C GLU A 98 -0.40 0.91 11.32
N MET A 99 0.90 0.58 11.34
CA MET A 99 1.69 0.48 12.57
C MET A 99 2.39 1.80 12.94
N MET A 100 2.04 2.90 12.27
CA MET A 100 2.55 4.23 12.64
C MET A 100 2.27 4.53 14.11
N ASN A 101 3.34 4.86 14.86
CA ASN A 101 3.21 5.29 16.25
C ASN A 101 3.10 6.82 16.33
N PRO A 102 1.91 7.39 16.62
CA PRO A 102 1.72 8.84 16.67
C PRO A 102 2.35 9.52 17.91
N SER A 103 2.93 8.73 18.82
CA SER A 103 3.59 9.25 20.04
C SER A 103 5.12 9.23 19.92
N ASN A 104 5.71 8.63 18.90
CA ASN A 104 7.15 8.52 18.75
C ASN A 104 7.72 9.65 17.89
N LEU A 105 8.20 10.70 18.50
CA LEU A 105 8.83 11.85 17.85
C LEU A 105 10.10 11.43 17.10
N VAL A 106 10.17 11.78 15.83
CA VAL A 106 11.32 11.54 14.96
C VAL A 106 11.68 12.79 14.14
N GLU A 107 12.88 12.81 13.58
CA GLU A 107 13.32 13.89 12.70
C GLU A 107 12.66 13.78 11.32
N VAL A 108 12.66 12.58 10.74
CA VAL A 108 12.16 12.31 9.37
C VAL A 108 11.11 11.20 9.39
N ALA A 109 10.01 11.42 8.69
CA ALA A 109 9.04 10.39 8.33
C ALA A 109 8.94 10.26 6.81
N VAL A 110 8.92 9.04 6.30
CA VAL A 110 8.67 8.74 4.90
C VAL A 110 7.34 8.01 4.77
N ILE A 111 6.42 8.56 3.99
CA ILE A 111 5.12 7.96 3.64
C ILE A 111 5.21 7.54 2.18
N ASP A 112 5.25 6.24 1.92
CA ASP A 112 5.38 5.72 0.56
C ASP A 112 4.03 5.33 -0.04
N GLU A 113 3.96 5.37 -1.38
CA GLU A 113 2.79 5.03 -2.20
C GLU A 113 1.51 5.80 -1.77
N ILE A 114 1.61 7.15 -1.70
CA ILE A 114 0.51 8.02 -1.22
C ILE A 114 -0.81 7.84 -2.00
N GLN A 115 -0.78 7.35 -3.25
CA GLN A 115 -1.98 7.05 -4.02
C GLN A 115 -2.85 5.95 -3.40
N MET A 116 -2.32 5.19 -2.44
CA MET A 116 -3.09 4.25 -1.63
C MET A 116 -4.17 4.92 -0.76
N LEU A 117 -4.18 6.24 -0.69
CA LEU A 117 -5.33 7.00 -0.17
C LEU A 117 -6.67 6.64 -0.86
N GLN A 118 -6.61 6.15 -2.10
CA GLN A 118 -7.78 5.69 -2.87
C GLN A 118 -8.25 4.28 -2.49
N ASP A 119 -7.46 3.54 -1.71
CA ASP A 119 -7.86 2.20 -1.26
C ASP A 119 -9.04 2.31 -0.29
N PRO A 120 -10.20 1.67 -0.58
CA PRO A 120 -11.41 1.83 0.21
C PRO A 120 -11.28 1.31 1.65
N ASP A 121 -10.42 0.32 1.85
CA ASP A 121 -10.25 -0.35 3.15
C ASP A 121 -9.08 0.24 3.95
N ARG A 122 -7.99 0.61 3.27
CA ARG A 122 -6.72 0.99 3.90
C ARG A 122 -6.39 2.47 3.79
N GLY A 123 -7.02 3.22 2.88
CA GLY A 123 -6.66 4.61 2.57
C GLY A 123 -6.62 5.54 3.78
N SER A 124 -7.45 5.30 4.79
CA SER A 124 -7.47 6.06 6.04
C SER A 124 -6.15 6.00 6.83
N ALA A 125 -5.36 4.93 6.68
CA ALA A 125 -4.04 4.83 7.29
C ALA A 125 -3.04 5.84 6.70
N TRP A 126 -3.10 6.11 5.38
CA TRP A 126 -2.31 7.16 4.74
C TRP A 126 -2.73 8.56 5.19
N THR A 127 -4.04 8.78 5.36
CA THR A 127 -4.52 10.03 5.96
C THR A 127 -3.98 10.20 7.37
N ALA A 128 -4.04 9.15 8.19
CA ALA A 128 -3.51 9.17 9.56
C ALA A 128 -2.00 9.46 9.56
N ALA A 129 -1.24 8.88 8.64
CA ALA A 129 0.19 9.14 8.51
C ALA A 129 0.48 10.58 8.05
N LEU A 130 -0.21 11.08 7.03
CA LEU A 130 -0.05 12.45 6.52
C LEU A 130 -0.33 13.49 7.61
N VAL A 131 -1.44 13.32 8.32
CA VAL A 131 -1.86 14.24 9.38
C VAL A 131 -1.06 14.04 10.67
N GLY A 132 -0.75 12.80 11.01
CA GLY A 132 -0.34 12.40 12.36
C GLY A 132 1.09 11.92 12.54
N ALA A 133 1.89 11.70 11.49
CA ALA A 133 3.29 11.31 11.67
C ALA A 133 4.06 12.39 12.44
N PRO A 134 4.61 12.07 13.63
CA PRO A 134 5.21 13.08 14.51
C PRO A 134 6.67 13.34 14.11
N ALA A 135 6.86 13.92 12.93
CA ALA A 135 8.16 14.22 12.33
C ALA A 135 8.24 15.69 11.90
N ARG A 136 9.42 16.30 11.99
CA ARG A 136 9.65 17.67 11.50
C ARG A 136 9.66 17.74 9.97
N GLN A 137 10.23 16.71 9.32
CA GLN A 137 10.31 16.55 7.88
C GLN A 137 9.49 15.33 7.47
N VAL A 138 8.50 15.51 6.63
CA VAL A 138 7.62 14.44 6.16
C VAL A 138 7.79 14.30 4.65
N PHE A 139 8.40 13.21 4.22
CA PHE A 139 8.60 12.89 2.81
C PHE A 139 7.42 12.04 2.32
N VAL A 140 6.72 12.51 1.31
CA VAL A 140 5.54 11.87 0.74
C VAL A 140 5.87 11.42 -0.68
N CYS A 141 5.89 10.10 -0.90
CA CYS A 141 6.26 9.50 -2.18
C CYS A 141 5.03 8.86 -2.85
N GLY A 142 4.88 9.05 -4.16
CA GLY A 142 3.83 8.37 -4.91
C GLY A 142 3.46 8.99 -6.24
N SER A 143 2.24 8.73 -6.72
CA SER A 143 1.71 9.35 -7.92
C SER A 143 1.12 10.74 -7.63
N ASN A 144 1.04 11.57 -8.68
CA ASN A 144 0.47 12.93 -8.56
C ASN A 144 -1.05 12.94 -8.40
N ALA A 145 -1.72 11.81 -8.59
CA ALA A 145 -3.18 11.71 -8.67
C ALA A 145 -3.93 12.24 -7.43
N VAL A 146 -3.34 12.09 -6.23
CA VAL A 146 -3.99 12.47 -4.95
C VAL A 146 -3.40 13.73 -4.31
N THR A 147 -2.57 14.47 -5.02
CA THR A 147 -1.84 15.63 -4.46
C THR A 147 -2.77 16.74 -4.00
N GLY A 148 -3.78 17.09 -4.80
CA GLY A 148 -4.72 18.16 -4.46
C GLY A 148 -5.35 18.04 -3.08
N PRO A 149 -6.03 16.93 -2.76
CA PRO A 149 -6.60 16.71 -1.42
C PRO A 149 -5.55 16.70 -0.29
N CYS A 150 -4.34 16.19 -0.56
CA CYS A 150 -3.25 16.20 0.43
C CYS A 150 -2.83 17.64 0.77
N ILE A 151 -2.62 18.47 -0.25
CA ILE A 151 -2.22 19.88 -0.08
C ILE A 151 -3.31 20.65 0.65
N ALA A 152 -4.58 20.48 0.27
CA ALA A 152 -5.69 21.14 0.96
C ALA A 152 -5.70 20.87 2.47
N VAL A 153 -5.41 19.64 2.89
CA VAL A 153 -5.32 19.29 4.31
C VAL A 153 -4.09 19.88 4.98
N ILE A 154 -2.93 19.90 4.31
CA ILE A 154 -1.69 20.48 4.83
C ILE A 154 -1.84 21.99 5.03
N GLU A 155 -2.42 22.70 4.07
CA GLU A 155 -2.70 24.14 4.16
C GLU A 155 -3.70 24.46 5.25
N TYR A 156 -4.75 23.63 5.40
CA TYR A 156 -5.70 23.75 6.52
C TYR A 156 -5.00 23.61 7.89
N MET A 157 -4.00 22.73 7.99
CA MET A 157 -3.17 22.58 9.20
C MET A 157 -2.13 23.71 9.37
N GLN A 158 -2.04 24.65 8.45
CA GLN A 158 -1.02 25.73 8.41
C GLN A 158 0.41 25.19 8.41
N GLU A 159 0.63 24.06 7.78
CA GLU A 159 1.96 23.46 7.59
C GLU A 159 2.51 23.80 6.21
N THR A 160 3.83 23.77 6.09
CA THR A 160 4.50 24.12 4.82
C THR A 160 4.75 22.87 3.97
N HIS A 161 4.81 23.08 2.65
CA HIS A 161 5.09 22.00 1.71
C HIS A 161 5.89 22.46 0.49
N GLU A 162 6.53 21.50 -0.16
CA GLU A 162 7.13 21.64 -1.48
C GLU A 162 6.84 20.41 -2.34
N ILE A 163 6.78 20.59 -3.66
CA ILE A 163 6.44 19.53 -4.60
C ILE A 163 7.55 19.39 -5.64
N SER A 164 8.10 18.18 -5.74
CA SER A 164 9.07 17.77 -6.75
C SER A 164 8.45 16.75 -7.69
N LEU A 165 8.20 17.14 -8.94
CA LEU A 165 7.72 16.24 -9.97
C LEU A 165 8.90 15.53 -10.64
N LEU A 166 8.97 14.23 -10.53
CA LEU A 166 10.05 13.41 -11.03
C LEU A 166 9.61 12.65 -12.28
N ALA A 167 10.39 12.77 -13.34
CA ALA A 167 10.19 11.99 -14.55
C ALA A 167 10.73 10.57 -14.39
N ARG A 168 10.13 9.62 -15.11
CA ARG A 168 10.63 8.25 -15.19
C ARG A 168 12.05 8.24 -15.78
N LYS A 169 12.98 7.55 -15.12
CA LYS A 169 14.39 7.50 -15.52
C LYS A 169 14.67 6.60 -16.72
N THR A 170 13.86 5.55 -16.89
CA THR A 170 14.01 4.57 -17.98
C THR A 170 12.78 4.62 -18.86
N PRO A 171 12.87 4.81 -20.19
CA PRO A 171 11.73 4.78 -21.10
C PRO A 171 10.89 3.50 -20.91
N LEU A 172 9.59 3.60 -21.10
CA LEU A 172 8.65 2.49 -21.06
C LEU A 172 7.92 2.42 -22.38
N ILE A 173 8.06 1.30 -23.08
CA ILE A 173 7.53 1.12 -24.43
C ILE A 173 6.52 -0.03 -24.41
N LEU A 174 5.31 0.24 -24.89
CA LEU A 174 4.38 -0.82 -25.26
C LEU A 174 4.84 -1.43 -26.60
N GLU A 175 5.06 -2.74 -26.65
CA GLU A 175 5.39 -3.43 -27.89
C GLU A 175 4.26 -3.25 -28.92
N GLU A 176 4.59 -3.11 -30.19
CA GLU A 176 3.61 -2.77 -31.24
C GLU A 176 2.56 -3.85 -31.48
N THR A 177 2.85 -5.08 -31.09
CA THR A 177 1.95 -6.22 -31.30
C THR A 177 1.93 -7.14 -30.08
N SER A 178 0.82 -7.83 -29.87
CA SER A 178 0.73 -8.90 -28.89
C SER A 178 1.67 -10.08 -29.25
N ILE A 179 2.08 -10.82 -28.23
CA ILE A 179 3.04 -11.93 -28.41
C ILE A 179 2.42 -13.07 -29.26
N CYS A 180 1.19 -13.45 -28.98
CA CYS A 180 0.54 -14.62 -29.58
C CYS A 180 -0.47 -14.27 -30.69
N GLY A 181 -0.79 -13.00 -30.91
CA GLY A 181 -1.81 -12.58 -31.86
C GLY A 181 -3.21 -12.94 -31.37
N LYS A 182 -4.02 -13.63 -32.19
CA LYS A 182 -5.41 -13.95 -31.85
C LYS A 182 -5.58 -15.10 -30.86
N ARG A 183 -4.57 -15.93 -30.66
CA ARG A 183 -4.64 -17.11 -29.79
C ARG A 183 -3.30 -17.45 -29.16
N TYR A 184 -3.34 -17.66 -27.86
CA TYR A 184 -2.25 -18.22 -27.08
C TYR A 184 -1.85 -19.61 -27.60
N SER A 185 -0.55 -19.82 -27.87
CA SER A 185 0.01 -21.14 -28.16
C SER A 185 1.48 -21.22 -27.75
N ARG A 186 1.95 -22.45 -27.42
CA ARG A 186 3.35 -22.72 -27.11
C ARG A 186 4.29 -22.31 -28.24
N GLN A 187 3.96 -22.67 -29.48
CA GLN A 187 4.78 -22.38 -30.65
C GLN A 187 4.98 -20.88 -30.88
N LYS A 188 4.01 -20.05 -30.50
CA LYS A 188 4.09 -18.59 -30.64
C LYS A 188 4.79 -17.94 -29.44
N LEU A 189 4.49 -18.40 -28.22
CA LEU A 189 5.00 -17.76 -26.99
C LEU A 189 6.43 -18.16 -26.67
N LYS A 190 6.76 -19.46 -26.69
CA LYS A 190 8.07 -19.96 -26.26
C LYS A 190 9.26 -19.26 -26.93
N PRO A 191 9.30 -19.08 -28.27
CA PRO A 191 10.46 -18.44 -28.92
C PRO A 191 10.57 -16.95 -28.67
N LYS A 192 9.52 -16.29 -28.15
CA LYS A 192 9.48 -14.86 -27.89
C LYS A 192 9.77 -14.51 -26.43
N LEU A 193 9.76 -15.49 -25.51
CA LEU A 193 10.13 -15.29 -24.12
C LEU A 193 11.65 -15.15 -23.98
N GLN A 194 12.06 -14.21 -23.14
CA GLN A 194 13.47 -13.89 -22.90
C GLN A 194 13.75 -13.76 -21.40
N LYS A 195 15.02 -13.88 -21.04
CA LYS A 195 15.48 -13.64 -19.68
C LYS A 195 15.12 -12.22 -19.22
N GLY A 196 14.60 -12.11 -18.00
CA GLY A 196 14.10 -10.85 -17.44
C GLY A 196 12.64 -10.55 -17.77
N ASP A 197 11.92 -11.44 -18.48
CA ASP A 197 10.48 -11.29 -18.68
C ASP A 197 9.70 -11.65 -17.41
N ALA A 198 8.67 -10.87 -17.11
CA ALA A 198 7.70 -11.15 -16.05
C ALA A 198 6.29 -11.30 -16.63
N ILE A 199 5.70 -12.46 -16.45
CA ILE A 199 4.34 -12.80 -16.87
C ILE A 199 3.40 -12.53 -15.70
N ILE A 200 2.40 -11.65 -15.92
CA ILE A 200 1.44 -11.25 -14.90
C ILE A 200 0.12 -11.96 -15.13
N ALA A 201 -0.33 -12.65 -14.10
CA ALA A 201 -1.65 -13.29 -14.04
C ALA A 201 -2.40 -12.84 -12.79
N PHE A 202 -3.72 -12.88 -12.81
CA PHE A 202 -4.55 -12.29 -11.75
C PHE A 202 -5.22 -13.33 -10.85
N SER A 203 -4.77 -14.58 -10.92
CA SER A 203 -5.14 -15.63 -9.98
C SER A 203 -3.96 -16.50 -9.58
N ARG A 204 -3.96 -17.02 -8.36
CA ARG A 204 -2.99 -18.02 -7.89
C ARG A 204 -2.95 -19.23 -8.82
N LYS A 205 -4.13 -19.69 -9.28
CA LYS A 205 -4.25 -20.84 -10.18
C LYS A 205 -3.51 -20.61 -11.49
N ASP A 206 -3.67 -19.44 -12.10
CA ASP A 206 -3.02 -19.11 -13.36
C ASP A 206 -1.50 -18.98 -13.20
N VAL A 207 -1.05 -18.31 -12.13
CA VAL A 207 0.38 -18.21 -11.80
C VAL A 207 1.02 -19.60 -11.68
N LEU A 208 0.42 -20.51 -10.95
CA LEU A 208 0.93 -21.88 -10.79
C LEU A 208 0.89 -22.65 -12.13
N THR A 209 -0.19 -22.48 -12.90
CA THR A 209 -0.34 -23.12 -14.21
C THR A 209 0.72 -22.65 -15.20
N PHE A 210 0.95 -21.34 -15.31
CA PHE A 210 1.99 -20.79 -16.17
C PHE A 210 3.38 -21.18 -15.70
N SER A 211 3.65 -21.14 -14.40
CA SER A 211 4.94 -21.54 -13.83
C SER A 211 5.27 -23.00 -14.16
N ALA A 212 4.33 -23.93 -13.97
CA ALA A 212 4.52 -25.35 -14.32
C ALA A 212 4.75 -25.52 -15.83
N ARG A 213 3.96 -24.85 -16.65
CA ARG A 213 4.06 -24.92 -18.11
C ARG A 213 5.40 -24.39 -18.63
N PHE A 214 5.88 -23.25 -18.13
CA PHE A 214 7.15 -22.68 -18.59
C PHE A 214 8.35 -23.51 -18.13
N ARG A 215 8.30 -24.14 -16.93
CA ARG A 215 9.30 -25.14 -16.51
C ARG A 215 9.34 -26.34 -17.46
N GLN A 216 8.17 -26.87 -17.90
CA GLN A 216 8.11 -27.93 -18.92
C GLN A 216 8.68 -27.49 -20.27
N TRP A 217 8.71 -26.18 -20.57
CA TRP A 217 9.33 -25.65 -21.79
C TRP A 217 10.84 -25.45 -21.65
N GLY A 218 11.39 -25.71 -20.47
CA GLY A 218 12.83 -25.62 -20.18
C GLY A 218 13.29 -24.28 -19.62
N PHE A 219 12.37 -23.39 -19.20
CA PHE A 219 12.75 -22.16 -18.50
C PHE A 219 12.94 -22.41 -17.02
N SER A 220 13.92 -21.72 -16.42
CA SER A 220 14.01 -21.55 -14.98
C SER A 220 13.03 -20.44 -14.54
N VAL A 221 12.08 -20.76 -13.65
CA VAL A 221 10.95 -19.89 -13.32
C VAL A 221 10.93 -19.54 -11.84
N ALA A 222 10.95 -18.25 -11.54
CA ALA A 222 10.58 -17.71 -10.24
C ALA A 222 9.06 -17.48 -10.18
N THR A 223 8.45 -17.72 -9.02
CA THR A 223 6.98 -17.69 -8.88
C THR A 223 6.59 -16.85 -7.67
N ILE A 224 5.84 -15.73 -7.87
CA ILE A 224 5.44 -14.81 -6.80
C ILE A 224 3.93 -14.53 -6.84
N TYR A 225 3.23 -14.76 -5.72
CA TYR A 225 1.81 -14.42 -5.54
C TYR A 225 1.50 -14.06 -4.10
N GLY A 226 0.35 -13.42 -3.85
CA GLY A 226 0.00 -12.80 -2.57
C GLY A 226 0.05 -13.74 -1.36
N ALA A 227 -0.40 -15.00 -1.50
CA ALA A 227 -0.47 -15.98 -0.40
C ALA A 227 0.86 -16.70 -0.09
N LEU A 228 1.99 -16.31 -0.72
CA LEU A 228 3.30 -16.86 -0.35
C LEU A 228 3.75 -16.32 1.01
N SER A 229 4.39 -17.19 1.81
CA SER A 229 5.09 -16.71 3.00
C SER A 229 6.22 -15.73 2.61
N PRO A 230 6.60 -14.82 3.50
CA PRO A 230 7.65 -13.86 3.23
C PRO A 230 8.98 -14.49 2.85
N GLU A 231 9.34 -15.60 3.50
CA GLU A 231 10.58 -16.32 3.25
C GLU A 231 10.60 -16.90 1.82
N VAL A 232 9.51 -17.56 1.41
CA VAL A 232 9.39 -18.13 0.05
C VAL A 232 9.41 -17.02 -0.98
N ARG A 233 8.70 -15.91 -0.73
CA ARG A 233 8.68 -14.76 -1.63
C ARG A 233 10.07 -14.13 -1.76
N ARG A 234 10.82 -14.01 -0.68
CA ARG A 234 12.19 -13.53 -0.67
C ARG A 234 13.09 -14.46 -1.49
N THR A 235 13.04 -15.76 -1.26
CA THR A 235 13.82 -16.76 -2.00
C THR A 235 13.54 -16.70 -3.50
N GLU A 236 12.27 -16.62 -3.91
CA GLU A 236 11.90 -16.51 -5.33
C GLU A 236 12.34 -15.17 -5.94
N SER A 237 12.28 -14.08 -5.17
CA SER A 237 12.81 -12.78 -5.60
C SER A 237 14.33 -12.81 -5.78
N GLU A 238 15.08 -13.41 -4.86
CA GLU A 238 16.53 -13.57 -4.92
C GLU A 238 16.95 -14.44 -6.11
N ARG A 239 16.21 -15.52 -6.40
CA ARG A 239 16.45 -16.37 -7.58
C ARG A 239 16.30 -15.58 -8.88
N PHE A 240 15.29 -14.70 -8.96
CA PHE A 240 15.12 -13.86 -10.14
C PHE A 240 16.17 -12.74 -10.21
N CYS A 241 16.50 -12.10 -9.10
CA CYS A 241 17.52 -11.05 -9.01
C CYS A 241 18.93 -11.53 -9.35
N SER A 242 19.29 -12.73 -8.91
CA SER A 242 20.60 -13.35 -9.21
C SER A 242 20.70 -13.92 -10.64
N GLY A 243 19.58 -14.00 -11.35
CA GLY A 243 19.49 -14.61 -12.67
C GLY A 243 19.48 -16.14 -12.64
N ALA A 244 19.28 -16.77 -11.47
CA ALA A 244 19.04 -18.21 -11.34
C ALA A 244 17.64 -18.61 -11.87
N ALA A 245 16.73 -17.66 -12.00
CA ALA A 245 15.50 -17.82 -12.75
C ALA A 245 15.53 -16.91 -13.99
N ASP A 246 15.15 -17.46 -15.15
CA ASP A 246 15.13 -16.75 -16.43
C ASP A 246 13.91 -15.81 -16.51
N ILE A 247 12.77 -16.30 -16.07
CA ILE A 247 11.49 -15.59 -16.13
C ILE A 247 10.79 -15.60 -14.77
N LEU A 248 10.00 -14.58 -14.56
CA LEU A 248 9.13 -14.44 -13.41
C LEU A 248 7.68 -14.72 -13.83
N VAL A 249 6.93 -15.45 -13.03
CA VAL A 249 5.47 -15.54 -13.14
C VAL A 249 4.87 -15.04 -11.82
N ALA A 250 4.06 -14.01 -11.90
CA ALA A 250 3.56 -13.37 -10.68
C ALA A 250 2.13 -12.87 -10.81
N THR A 251 1.50 -12.58 -9.66
CA THR A 251 0.30 -11.76 -9.62
C THR A 251 0.66 -10.26 -9.65
N ASP A 252 -0.35 -9.41 -9.67
CA ASP A 252 -0.24 -7.96 -9.49
C ASP A 252 0.45 -7.55 -8.16
N ALA A 253 0.66 -8.48 -7.24
CA ALA A 253 1.45 -8.26 -6.01
C ALA A 253 2.86 -7.72 -6.28
N ILE A 254 3.42 -7.90 -7.49
CA ILE A 254 4.69 -7.26 -7.87
C ILE A 254 4.56 -5.76 -8.13
N GLY A 255 3.37 -5.26 -8.37
CA GLY A 255 3.09 -3.83 -8.58
C GLY A 255 3.47 -2.97 -7.38
N MET A 256 3.56 -3.55 -6.18
CA MET A 256 3.95 -2.87 -4.96
C MET A 256 5.14 -3.55 -4.29
N GLY A 257 6.13 -2.77 -3.89
CA GLY A 257 7.14 -3.14 -2.91
C GLY A 257 8.29 -4.07 -3.32
N LEU A 258 8.33 -4.60 -4.55
CA LEU A 258 9.43 -5.45 -4.99
C LEU A 258 10.32 -4.76 -6.01
N ASN A 259 11.62 -4.67 -5.70
CA ASN A 259 12.60 -4.05 -6.58
C ASN A 259 13.29 -5.11 -7.46
N LEU A 260 12.56 -5.68 -8.42
CA LEU A 260 13.01 -6.76 -9.29
C LEU A 260 13.60 -6.24 -10.61
N PRO A 261 14.64 -6.91 -11.18
CA PRO A 261 15.24 -6.55 -12.45
C PRO A 261 14.39 -7.05 -13.62
N ILE A 262 13.21 -6.48 -13.80
CA ILE A 262 12.27 -6.85 -14.86
C ILE A 262 12.61 -6.08 -16.12
N ARG A 263 12.87 -6.79 -17.23
CA ARG A 263 13.08 -6.22 -18.55
C ARG A 263 11.74 -5.87 -19.20
N ARG A 264 10.81 -6.82 -19.21
CA ARG A 264 9.50 -6.71 -19.85
C ARG A 264 8.41 -7.29 -18.96
N ILE A 265 7.31 -6.53 -18.81
CA ILE A 265 6.05 -7.00 -18.25
C ILE A 265 5.18 -7.53 -19.37
N ILE A 266 4.62 -8.71 -19.19
CA ILE A 266 3.71 -9.35 -20.12
C ILE A 266 2.41 -9.67 -19.39
N PHE A 267 1.33 -8.98 -19.74
CA PHE A 267 0.01 -9.29 -19.21
C PHE A 267 -0.54 -10.55 -19.88
N SER A 268 -0.85 -11.58 -19.10
CA SER A 268 -1.46 -12.82 -19.62
C SER A 268 -2.94 -12.67 -19.91
N ASN A 269 -3.59 -11.74 -19.26
CA ASN A 269 -4.95 -11.24 -19.48
C ASN A 269 -5.10 -9.87 -18.80
N ILE A 270 -6.24 -9.23 -18.96
CA ILE A 270 -6.57 -7.91 -18.39
C ILE A 270 -7.74 -7.94 -17.39
N HIS A 271 -8.16 -9.13 -16.98
CA HIS A 271 -9.26 -9.33 -16.05
C HIS A 271 -8.73 -9.64 -14.66
N LYS A 272 -9.27 -8.94 -13.67
CA LYS A 272 -8.96 -9.11 -12.25
C LYS A 272 -10.27 -9.29 -11.46
N PHE A 273 -10.27 -10.24 -10.52
CA PHE A 273 -11.33 -10.35 -9.52
C PHE A 273 -11.00 -9.40 -8.36
N ASP A 274 -11.91 -8.48 -8.04
CA ASP A 274 -11.72 -7.44 -7.01
C ASP A 274 -12.30 -7.81 -5.64
N GLY A 275 -12.70 -9.07 -5.46
CA GLY A 275 -13.38 -9.56 -4.26
C GLY A 275 -14.90 -9.66 -4.43
N VAL A 276 -15.49 -8.96 -5.42
CA VAL A 276 -16.93 -8.93 -5.71
C VAL A 276 -17.22 -9.40 -7.12
N ALA A 277 -16.50 -8.86 -8.10
CA ALA A 277 -16.73 -9.13 -9.52
C ALA A 277 -15.42 -9.23 -10.31
N SER A 278 -15.46 -9.87 -11.47
CA SER A 278 -14.37 -9.80 -12.45
C SER A 278 -14.52 -8.53 -13.28
N ARG A 279 -13.46 -7.71 -13.29
CA ARG A 279 -13.40 -6.46 -14.04
C ARG A 279 -12.09 -6.31 -14.80
N HIS A 280 -12.05 -5.41 -15.75
CA HIS A 280 -10.82 -5.03 -16.42
C HIS A 280 -9.90 -4.24 -15.48
N LEU A 281 -8.61 -4.31 -15.75
CA LEU A 281 -7.62 -3.45 -15.10
C LEU A 281 -7.92 -1.98 -15.43
N ASN A 282 -7.78 -1.13 -14.44
CA ASN A 282 -7.83 0.32 -14.63
C ASN A 282 -6.44 0.90 -15.00
N ALA A 283 -6.41 2.18 -15.37
CA ALA A 283 -5.19 2.87 -15.79
C ALA A 283 -4.09 2.86 -14.72
N THR A 284 -4.45 3.07 -13.47
CA THR A 284 -3.50 3.05 -12.34
C THR A 284 -2.86 1.67 -12.17
N GLU A 285 -3.66 0.59 -12.23
CA GLU A 285 -3.15 -0.79 -12.14
C GLU A 285 -2.21 -1.13 -13.30
N VAL A 286 -2.61 -0.82 -14.54
CA VAL A 286 -1.77 -1.06 -15.72
C VAL A 286 -0.43 -0.32 -15.62
N ARG A 287 -0.44 0.95 -15.21
CA ARG A 287 0.79 1.75 -15.04
C ARG A 287 1.64 1.29 -13.87
N GLN A 288 1.03 0.94 -12.75
CA GLN A 288 1.73 0.48 -11.56
C GLN A 288 2.44 -0.85 -11.81
N ILE A 289 1.78 -1.79 -12.47
CA ILE A 289 2.35 -3.09 -12.83
C ILE A 289 3.35 -2.92 -13.99
N GLY A 290 2.91 -2.34 -15.10
CA GLY A 290 3.73 -2.14 -16.29
C GLY A 290 4.97 -1.28 -16.02
N GLY A 291 4.83 -0.29 -15.14
CA GLY A 291 5.90 0.57 -14.70
C GLY A 291 7.06 -0.14 -13.98
N ARG A 292 6.90 -1.39 -13.58
CA ARG A 292 7.99 -2.20 -13.00
C ARG A 292 9.00 -2.68 -14.03
N ALA A 293 8.68 -2.65 -15.34
CA ALA A 293 9.65 -2.95 -16.38
C ALA A 293 10.73 -1.88 -16.49
N GLY A 294 11.91 -2.24 -16.96
CA GLY A 294 13.01 -1.31 -17.23
C GLY A 294 13.65 -0.74 -15.97
N ARG A 295 14.09 -1.58 -15.06
CA ARG A 295 14.77 -1.12 -13.83
C ARG A 295 15.99 -0.25 -14.17
N TYR A 296 16.00 0.98 -13.65
CA TYR A 296 17.09 1.93 -13.84
C TYR A 296 18.45 1.36 -13.38
N GLY A 297 19.47 1.57 -14.19
CA GLY A 297 20.82 1.04 -13.95
C GLY A 297 21.02 -0.44 -14.32
N ILE A 298 19.97 -1.14 -14.80
CA ILE A 298 20.04 -2.50 -15.30
C ILE A 298 19.60 -2.59 -16.77
N TYR A 299 18.53 -1.87 -17.11
CA TYR A 299 17.98 -1.84 -18.47
C TYR A 299 17.84 -0.41 -18.95
N ASP A 300 18.18 -0.15 -20.20
CA ASP A 300 18.03 1.16 -20.85
C ASP A 300 16.56 1.46 -21.21
N THR A 301 15.77 0.41 -21.40
CA THR A 301 14.36 0.50 -21.78
C THR A 301 13.55 -0.60 -21.10
N GLY A 302 12.38 -0.27 -20.59
CA GLY A 302 11.38 -1.21 -20.12
C GLY A 302 10.32 -1.47 -21.20
N TYR A 303 9.83 -2.69 -21.26
CA TYR A 303 8.80 -3.07 -22.25
C TYR A 303 7.53 -3.55 -21.56
N ILE A 304 6.40 -3.25 -22.18
CA ILE A 304 5.10 -3.82 -21.85
C ILE A 304 4.62 -4.62 -23.04
N SER A 305 4.08 -5.79 -22.80
CA SER A 305 3.48 -6.65 -23.81
C SER A 305 2.23 -7.33 -23.26
N VAL A 306 1.49 -7.97 -24.15
CA VAL A 306 0.28 -8.75 -23.83
C VAL A 306 0.33 -10.09 -24.57
N PHE A 307 -0.44 -11.08 -24.10
CA PHE A 307 -0.51 -12.35 -24.81
C PHE A 307 -1.30 -12.26 -26.12
N GLU A 308 -2.48 -11.64 -26.09
CA GLU A 308 -3.41 -11.64 -27.21
C GLU A 308 -3.78 -10.20 -27.65
N ASN A 309 -4.32 -10.08 -28.89
CA ASN A 309 -4.60 -8.78 -29.49
C ASN A 309 -5.71 -7.99 -28.77
N ASP A 310 -6.72 -8.67 -28.23
CA ASP A 310 -7.85 -7.99 -27.60
C ASP A 310 -7.40 -7.24 -26.33
N GLU A 311 -6.42 -7.78 -25.62
CA GLU A 311 -5.82 -7.17 -24.45
C GLU A 311 -4.94 -5.97 -24.81
N PHE A 312 -4.32 -5.99 -26.01
CA PHE A 312 -3.43 -4.93 -26.47
C PHE A 312 -4.12 -3.57 -26.54
N ILE A 313 -5.30 -3.52 -27.14
CA ILE A 313 -6.09 -2.28 -27.33
C ILE A 313 -6.42 -1.68 -25.96
N HIS A 314 -6.82 -2.52 -25.00
CA HIS A 314 -7.13 -2.07 -23.65
C HIS A 314 -5.89 -1.51 -22.93
N VAL A 315 -4.77 -2.24 -22.96
CA VAL A 315 -3.53 -1.79 -22.29
C VAL A 315 -3.01 -0.50 -22.91
N ALA A 316 -3.05 -0.37 -24.24
CA ALA A 316 -2.67 0.85 -24.94
C ALA A 316 -3.53 2.06 -24.49
N HIS A 317 -4.85 1.86 -24.42
CA HIS A 317 -5.77 2.88 -23.94
C HIS A 317 -5.49 3.26 -22.47
N MET A 318 -5.31 2.29 -21.58
CA MET A 318 -5.02 2.56 -20.17
C MET A 318 -3.69 3.28 -19.95
N LEU A 319 -2.70 3.02 -20.78
CA LEU A 319 -1.40 3.74 -20.70
C LEU A 319 -1.51 5.18 -21.18
N SER A 320 -2.37 5.47 -22.14
CA SER A 320 -2.60 6.82 -22.69
C SER A 320 -3.57 7.67 -21.87
N THR A 321 -4.39 7.06 -21.01
CA THR A 321 -5.36 7.77 -20.16
C THR A 321 -4.63 8.49 -19.03
N ASP A 322 -4.97 9.73 -18.72
CA ASP A 322 -4.38 10.44 -17.58
C ASP A 322 -4.70 9.79 -16.25
N ASP A 323 -3.76 9.86 -15.31
CA ASP A 323 -3.92 9.35 -13.94
C ASP A 323 -4.72 10.37 -13.11
N THR A 324 -5.99 10.51 -13.43
CA THR A 324 -6.90 11.38 -12.67
C THR A 324 -7.52 10.57 -11.55
N ALA A 325 -7.17 10.89 -10.31
CA ALA A 325 -7.89 10.35 -9.17
C ALA A 325 -9.20 11.10 -8.97
N ASP A 326 -10.28 10.34 -8.78
CA ASP A 326 -11.56 10.90 -8.31
C ASP A 326 -11.54 11.30 -6.82
N LEU A 327 -10.41 11.11 -6.14
CA LEU A 327 -10.28 11.41 -4.73
C LEU A 327 -10.30 12.92 -4.50
N LYS A 328 -11.41 13.42 -4.01
CA LYS A 328 -11.60 14.83 -3.67
C LYS A 328 -11.36 15.13 -2.18
N LYS A 329 -11.45 14.13 -1.34
CA LYS A 329 -11.39 14.23 0.13
C LYS A 329 -10.61 13.05 0.69
N LEU A 330 -9.86 13.28 1.79
CA LEU A 330 -9.10 12.21 2.41
C LEU A 330 -9.99 11.29 3.25
N PRO A 331 -9.89 9.96 3.10
CA PRO A 331 -10.64 9.03 3.93
C PRO A 331 -10.07 9.02 5.35
N ILE A 332 -10.95 9.07 6.35
CA ILE A 332 -10.56 8.94 7.76
C ILE A 332 -11.36 7.84 8.44
N THR A 333 -10.76 7.23 9.43
CA THR A 333 -11.43 6.28 10.33
C THR A 333 -11.24 6.70 11.78
N ILE A 334 -12.07 6.16 12.66
CA ILE A 334 -11.97 6.40 14.09
C ILE A 334 -10.64 5.80 14.63
N ASN A 335 -9.95 6.54 15.48
CA ASN A 335 -8.77 6.04 16.19
C ASN A 335 -9.11 5.63 17.64
N PHE A 336 -8.18 4.90 18.28
CA PHE A 336 -8.44 4.40 19.64
C PHE A 336 -8.73 5.50 20.66
N LYS A 337 -8.09 6.67 20.56
CA LYS A 337 -8.34 7.79 21.45
C LYS A 337 -9.79 8.27 21.38
N GLN A 338 -10.31 8.39 20.16
CA GLN A 338 -11.73 8.76 19.93
C GLN A 338 -12.69 7.66 20.43
N ILE A 339 -12.31 6.38 20.27
CA ILE A 339 -13.08 5.25 20.82
C ILE A 339 -13.16 5.35 22.33
N ASP A 340 -12.05 5.59 23.02
CA ASP A 340 -12.02 5.72 24.48
C ASP A 340 -12.86 6.92 24.95
N GLU A 341 -12.71 8.07 24.33
CA GLU A 341 -13.52 9.28 24.63
C GLU A 341 -15.04 9.05 24.45
N ILE A 342 -15.44 8.34 23.37
CA ILE A 342 -16.85 8.02 23.13
C ILE A 342 -17.34 6.97 24.13
N SER A 343 -16.55 5.95 24.42
CA SER A 343 -16.85 4.90 25.41
C SER A 343 -17.12 5.51 26.79
N GLN A 344 -16.26 6.42 27.23
CA GLN A 344 -16.45 7.15 28.50
C GLN A 344 -17.72 8.00 28.48
N LYS A 345 -18.00 8.69 27.38
CA LYS A 345 -19.20 9.52 27.22
C LYS A 345 -20.49 8.70 27.23
N LEU A 346 -20.48 7.52 26.63
CA LEU A 346 -21.65 6.64 26.55
C LEU A 346 -21.76 5.70 27.76
N HIS A 347 -20.75 5.70 28.65
CA HIS A 347 -20.65 4.75 29.78
C HIS A 347 -20.77 3.29 29.33
N THR A 348 -20.20 2.92 28.17
CA THR A 348 -20.27 1.57 27.59
C THR A 348 -18.89 1.04 27.25
N ARG A 349 -18.70 -0.27 27.39
CA ARG A 349 -17.53 -1.01 26.89
C ARG A 349 -17.84 -1.83 25.62
N LYS A 350 -19.05 -1.69 25.09
CA LYS A 350 -19.44 -2.34 23.85
C LYS A 350 -18.90 -1.52 22.67
N ILE A 351 -17.91 -2.08 22.00
CA ILE A 351 -17.24 -1.38 20.90
C ILE A 351 -18.17 -1.19 19.71
N ALA A 352 -19.14 -2.09 19.48
CA ALA A 352 -20.16 -1.93 18.45
C ALA A 352 -21.03 -0.69 18.68
N GLU A 353 -21.43 -0.41 19.93
CA GLU A 353 -22.19 0.81 20.28
C GLU A 353 -21.35 2.07 20.03
N VAL A 354 -20.07 2.04 20.39
CA VAL A 354 -19.13 3.15 20.18
C VAL A 354 -18.95 3.45 18.69
N LEU A 355 -18.72 2.43 17.87
CA LEU A 355 -18.54 2.61 16.42
C LEU A 355 -19.84 3.09 15.75
N THR A 356 -20.98 2.53 16.13
CA THR A 356 -22.30 2.95 15.61
C THR A 356 -22.58 4.41 15.97
N TYR A 357 -22.30 4.81 17.22
CA TYR A 357 -22.45 6.21 17.66
C TYR A 357 -21.54 7.14 16.85
N HIS A 358 -20.26 6.74 16.64
CA HIS A 358 -19.34 7.51 15.81
C HIS A 358 -19.86 7.68 14.38
N GLN A 359 -20.30 6.58 13.75
CA GLN A 359 -20.82 6.61 12.37
C GLN A 359 -22.03 7.55 12.23
N GLN A 360 -22.90 7.59 13.22
CA GLN A 360 -24.13 8.41 13.20
C GLN A 360 -23.91 9.87 13.61
N ARG A 361 -22.94 10.14 14.46
CA ARG A 361 -22.80 11.42 15.16
C ARG A 361 -21.50 12.16 14.90
N SER A 362 -20.51 11.49 14.31
CA SER A 362 -19.23 12.13 13.99
C SER A 362 -19.46 13.22 12.94
N ARG A 363 -19.06 14.42 13.28
CA ARG A 363 -18.98 15.55 12.34
C ARG A 363 -17.53 15.78 12.01
N ILE A 364 -17.19 15.61 10.75
CA ILE A 364 -15.88 15.92 10.17
C ILE A 364 -15.99 17.16 9.32
N ASP A 365 -14.87 17.81 9.04
CA ASP A 365 -14.85 18.82 8.00
C ASP A 365 -15.08 18.11 6.66
N ALA A 366 -16.34 18.19 6.22
CA ALA A 366 -16.80 17.52 5.00
C ALA A 366 -16.22 18.15 3.72
N SER A 367 -15.49 19.27 3.82
CA SER A 367 -14.73 19.82 2.67
C SER A 367 -13.43 19.06 2.44
N LEU A 368 -12.77 18.57 3.49
CA LEU A 368 -11.45 17.94 3.46
C LEU A 368 -11.49 16.42 3.62
N PHE A 369 -12.44 15.90 4.41
CA PHE A 369 -12.47 14.50 4.80
C PHE A 369 -13.76 13.80 4.42
N THR A 370 -13.65 12.48 4.26
CA THR A 370 -14.78 11.56 4.16
C THR A 370 -14.60 10.42 5.15
N HIS A 371 -15.68 9.90 5.72
CA HIS A 371 -15.58 8.69 6.55
C HIS A 371 -15.30 7.47 5.66
N ALA A 372 -14.29 6.68 6.03
CA ALA A 372 -14.16 5.32 5.53
C ALA A 372 -15.37 4.49 5.99
N SER A 373 -15.77 3.52 5.19
CA SER A 373 -16.86 2.62 5.57
C SER A 373 -16.48 1.83 6.83
N LEU A 374 -17.32 1.88 7.85
CA LEU A 374 -17.14 1.10 9.08
C LEU A 374 -18.01 -0.17 9.12
N ASN A 375 -18.68 -0.53 8.02
CA ASN A 375 -19.66 -1.62 8.02
C ASN A 375 -19.06 -2.96 8.43
N SER A 376 -17.92 -3.34 7.88
CA SER A 376 -17.21 -4.57 8.26
C SER A 376 -16.74 -4.51 9.71
N GLN A 377 -16.20 -3.38 10.14
CA GLN A 377 -15.73 -3.16 11.51
C GLN A 377 -16.87 -3.22 12.53
N VAL A 378 -18.04 -2.66 12.22
CA VAL A 378 -19.23 -2.78 13.08
C VAL A 378 -19.69 -4.23 13.18
N THR A 379 -19.67 -4.98 12.08
CA THR A 379 -20.01 -6.41 12.11
C THR A 379 -19.02 -7.22 12.96
N GLN A 380 -17.72 -6.96 12.82
CA GLN A 380 -16.69 -7.56 13.67
C GLN A 380 -16.88 -7.16 15.14
N ALA A 381 -17.19 -5.89 15.40
CA ALA A 381 -17.40 -5.37 16.74
C ALA A 381 -18.55 -6.07 17.47
N ILE A 382 -19.64 -6.37 16.78
CA ILE A 382 -20.77 -7.15 17.33
C ILE A 382 -20.27 -8.53 17.78
N LEU A 383 -19.53 -9.24 16.94
CA LEU A 383 -18.98 -10.56 17.29
C LEU A 383 -18.02 -10.48 18.47
N VAL A 384 -17.15 -9.46 18.52
CA VAL A 384 -16.23 -9.27 19.65
C VAL A 384 -16.97 -9.00 20.94
N ASP A 385 -18.01 -8.16 20.91
CA ASP A 385 -18.81 -7.86 22.10
C ASP A 385 -19.63 -9.07 22.60
N GLU A 386 -20.07 -9.95 21.68
CA GLU A 386 -20.80 -11.18 22.01
C GLU A 386 -19.90 -12.28 22.60
N HIS A 387 -18.70 -12.50 22.03
CA HIS A 387 -17.82 -13.62 22.39
C HIS A 387 -16.79 -13.24 23.46
N ALA A 388 -16.41 -11.97 23.55
CA ALA A 388 -15.43 -11.47 24.51
C ALA A 388 -15.92 -10.21 25.26
N PRO A 389 -17.06 -10.27 25.99
CA PRO A 389 -17.66 -9.08 26.62
C PRO A 389 -16.73 -8.40 27.63
N ASN A 390 -15.89 -9.17 28.33
CA ASN A 390 -15.01 -8.70 29.39
C ASN A 390 -13.63 -8.26 28.89
N MET A 391 -13.33 -8.38 27.59
CA MET A 391 -12.08 -7.95 27.00
C MET A 391 -11.88 -6.43 27.16
N ALA A 392 -10.64 -5.99 27.36
CA ALA A 392 -10.34 -4.56 27.45
C ALA A 392 -10.68 -3.84 26.13
N LEU A 393 -11.17 -2.62 26.19
CA LEU A 393 -11.63 -1.88 25.01
C LEU A 393 -10.53 -1.75 23.94
N LYS A 394 -9.28 -1.59 24.37
CA LYS A 394 -8.12 -1.53 23.47
C LYS A 394 -7.92 -2.82 22.69
N ASP A 395 -8.06 -3.96 23.35
CA ASP A 395 -7.89 -5.26 22.73
C ASP A 395 -9.07 -5.56 21.80
N LYS A 396 -10.30 -5.22 22.21
CA LYS A 396 -11.46 -5.27 21.32
C LYS A 396 -11.24 -4.48 20.03
N TYR A 397 -10.65 -3.28 20.13
CA TYR A 397 -10.34 -2.46 18.96
C TYR A 397 -9.32 -3.12 18.03
N ILE A 398 -8.31 -3.78 18.57
CA ILE A 398 -7.32 -4.54 17.78
C ILE A 398 -8.02 -5.65 16.99
N PHE A 399 -8.90 -6.42 17.64
CA PHE A 399 -9.69 -7.45 16.96
C PHE A 399 -10.61 -6.88 15.87
N VAL A 400 -11.27 -5.77 16.13
CA VAL A 400 -12.14 -5.08 15.16
C VAL A 400 -11.36 -4.57 13.94
N CYS A 401 -10.09 -4.25 14.09
CA CYS A 401 -9.22 -3.82 12.99
C CYS A 401 -8.53 -4.98 12.27
N ALA A 402 -8.75 -6.23 12.68
CA ALA A 402 -8.14 -7.39 12.03
C ALA A 402 -8.66 -7.54 10.58
N PRO A 403 -7.77 -7.71 9.59
CA PRO A 403 -8.13 -7.82 8.18
C PRO A 403 -8.65 -9.24 7.87
N ILE A 404 -9.88 -9.53 8.27
CA ILE A 404 -10.52 -10.82 8.04
C ILE A 404 -11.79 -10.66 7.21
N SER A 405 -12.14 -11.69 6.45
CA SER A 405 -13.42 -11.77 5.75
C SER A 405 -14.40 -12.67 6.51
N LEU A 406 -15.40 -12.07 7.14
CA LEU A 406 -16.45 -12.80 7.85
C LEU A 406 -17.34 -13.65 6.92
N ASN A 407 -17.26 -13.42 5.61
CA ASN A 407 -17.97 -14.21 4.60
C ASN A 407 -17.25 -15.52 4.26
N VAL A 408 -15.99 -15.68 4.67
CA VAL A 408 -15.20 -16.91 4.51
C VAL A 408 -15.30 -17.71 5.81
N ALA A 409 -16.00 -18.85 5.77
CA ALA A 409 -16.30 -19.65 6.96
C ALA A 409 -15.04 -19.98 7.79
N PHE A 410 -13.95 -20.43 7.13
CA PHE A 410 -12.71 -20.75 7.82
C PHE A 410 -12.09 -19.55 8.54
N GLU A 411 -12.07 -18.37 7.91
CA GLU A 411 -11.54 -17.15 8.53
C GLU A 411 -12.39 -16.71 9.72
N LYS A 412 -13.71 -16.79 9.58
CA LYS A 412 -14.65 -16.50 10.67
C LYS A 412 -14.47 -17.46 11.85
N ASP A 413 -14.39 -18.75 11.60
CA ASP A 413 -14.22 -19.76 12.65
C ASP A 413 -12.88 -19.58 13.38
N TYR A 414 -11.79 -19.32 12.63
CA TYR A 414 -10.49 -19.03 13.21
C TYR A 414 -10.51 -17.74 14.06
N TYR A 415 -11.18 -16.70 13.58
CA TYR A 415 -11.33 -15.45 14.32
C TYR A 415 -12.07 -15.66 15.65
N LEU A 416 -13.15 -16.42 15.64
CA LEU A 416 -13.90 -16.77 16.85
C LEU A 416 -13.10 -17.60 17.85
N LEU A 417 -12.17 -18.44 17.36
CA LEU A 417 -11.24 -19.18 18.24
C LEU A 417 -10.20 -18.27 18.91
N CYS A 418 -9.88 -17.13 18.30
CA CYS A 418 -8.92 -16.15 18.85
C CYS A 418 -9.56 -15.19 19.87
N LEU A 419 -10.90 -15.03 19.87
CA LEU A 419 -11.66 -14.24 20.84
C LEU A 419 -11.87 -15.00 22.15
#